data_29ae0c522f68c2c297fd7a5aa195cc7a
#
_entry.id   29ae0c522f68c2c297fd7a5aa195cc7a
#
_cell.length_a   1.000
_cell.length_b   1.000
_cell.length_c   1.000
_cell.angle_alpha   90.00
_cell.angle_beta   90.00
_cell.angle_gamma   90.00
#
_symmetry.space_group_name_H-M   'P 1'
#
loop_
_entity.id
_entity.type
_entity.pdbx_description
1 polymer ?
#
loop_
_entity_poly.entity_id
_entity_poly.type
_entity_poly.pdbx_seq_one_letter_code
_entity_poly.pdbx_strand_id
1 'polypeptide(L)'
;MAQQSEASIPRAGKRKWGYDPGQVDEFLEHAHALYDGDGVQLTQRDIQNVSFDLTRGGYVIAQVDAALARLERAVVDKQTACEISQHGRVAWKAQTEDLYHDVARHVGRANGERFSSGKPHVPSYDRKQVDKLADRIVDKCAAELGIDGISKEDVKGFDKITAEAVANSVFTQRKGKKGYDERQVDYFLNSCVQLPYRILWSYLRPHRPQRG
;
A
#
# COMPACT_ATOMS: atom_id res chain seq x y z
N MET A 1 5.38 -33.50 8.22
CA MET A 1 4.12 -33.32 7.48
C MET A 1 3.16 -32.57 8.39
N ALA A 2 3.15 -31.26 8.34
CA ALA A 2 2.16 -30.43 9.02
C ALA A 2 1.26 -29.89 7.92
N GLN A 3 0.07 -30.46 7.78
CA GLN A 3 -1.01 -29.88 7.01
C GLN A 3 -1.37 -28.54 7.67
N GLN A 4 -0.95 -27.44 7.06
CA GLN A 4 -1.55 -26.14 7.35
C GLN A 4 -3.01 -26.25 6.88
N SER A 5 -3.93 -26.26 7.86
CA SER A 5 -5.34 -26.14 7.59
C SER A 5 -5.56 -24.83 6.84
N GLU A 6 -5.86 -24.90 5.55
CA GLU A 6 -6.43 -23.78 4.79
C GLU A 6 -7.65 -23.31 5.57
N ALA A 7 -7.53 -22.13 6.17
CA ALA A 7 -8.63 -21.50 6.87
C ALA A 7 -9.65 -21.12 5.79
N SER A 8 -10.65 -22.01 5.61
CA SER A 8 -11.72 -21.79 4.65
C SER A 8 -12.40 -20.45 4.92
N ILE A 9 -12.46 -19.60 3.91
CA ILE A 9 -13.14 -18.30 4.01
C ILE A 9 -14.64 -18.54 4.32
N PRO A 10 -15.19 -17.93 5.38
CA PRO A 10 -16.57 -18.17 5.76
C PRO A 10 -17.55 -17.60 4.71
N ARG A 11 -18.64 -18.29 4.50
CA ARG A 11 -19.73 -17.83 3.63
C ARG A 11 -20.66 -16.88 4.36
N ALA A 12 -21.15 -15.89 3.67
CA ALA A 12 -22.25 -15.04 4.13
C ALA A 12 -23.55 -15.88 4.24
N GLY A 13 -24.47 -15.46 5.10
CA GLY A 13 -25.75 -16.12 5.20
C GLY A 13 -26.51 -16.13 3.86
N LYS A 14 -27.35 -17.16 3.62
CA LYS A 14 -28.02 -17.39 2.32
C LYS A 14 -28.73 -16.18 1.68
N ARG A 15 -29.13 -15.19 2.48
CA ARG A 15 -29.78 -13.94 2.01
C ARG A 15 -28.86 -12.74 1.94
N LYS A 16 -27.61 -12.87 2.42
CA LYS A 16 -26.63 -11.78 2.39
C LYS A 16 -25.78 -11.86 1.12
N TRP A 17 -25.37 -10.70 0.62
CA TRP A 17 -24.43 -10.60 -0.47
C TRP A 17 -23.00 -10.86 0.02
N GLY A 18 -22.20 -11.50 -0.78
CA GLY A 18 -20.78 -11.74 -0.60
C GLY A 18 -20.10 -11.90 -1.96
N TYR A 19 -18.80 -12.00 -2.00
CA TYR A 19 -18.07 -12.24 -3.24
C TYR A 19 -18.33 -13.65 -3.77
N ASP A 20 -18.35 -13.77 -5.10
CA ASP A 20 -18.51 -15.06 -5.77
C ASP A 20 -17.39 -16.03 -5.38
N PRO A 21 -17.70 -17.19 -4.78
CA PRO A 21 -16.67 -18.09 -4.28
C PRO A 21 -15.81 -18.69 -5.37
N GLY A 22 -16.40 -18.95 -6.54
CA GLY A 22 -15.65 -19.53 -7.66
C GLY A 22 -14.56 -18.57 -8.15
N GLN A 23 -14.89 -17.28 -8.30
CA GLN A 23 -13.93 -16.25 -8.72
C GLN A 23 -12.85 -16.02 -7.65
N VAL A 24 -13.23 -16.01 -6.37
CA VAL A 24 -12.27 -15.83 -5.27
C VAL A 24 -11.31 -17.01 -5.19
N ASP A 25 -11.84 -18.24 -5.23
CA ASP A 25 -11.03 -19.46 -5.15
C ASP A 25 -10.06 -19.56 -6.33
N GLU A 26 -10.53 -19.33 -7.57
CA GLU A 26 -9.70 -19.30 -8.78
C GLU A 26 -8.58 -18.26 -8.69
N PHE A 27 -8.90 -17.05 -8.24
CA PHE A 27 -7.88 -16.02 -8.06
C PHE A 27 -6.85 -16.40 -7.01
N LEU A 28 -7.28 -16.88 -5.85
CA LEU A 28 -6.36 -17.24 -4.76
C LEU A 28 -5.47 -18.43 -5.13
N GLU A 29 -6.01 -19.44 -5.82
CA GLU A 29 -5.24 -20.59 -6.33
C GLU A 29 -4.17 -20.11 -7.33
N HIS A 30 -4.57 -19.29 -8.29
CA HIS A 30 -3.64 -18.71 -9.27
C HIS A 30 -2.57 -17.84 -8.59
N ALA A 31 -2.98 -16.99 -7.65
CA ALA A 31 -2.07 -16.11 -6.92
C ALA A 31 -1.08 -16.92 -6.05
N HIS A 32 -1.49 -18.01 -5.41
CA HIS A 32 -0.59 -18.90 -4.68
C HIS A 32 0.43 -19.57 -5.63
N ALA A 33 -0.01 -20.05 -6.78
CA ALA A 33 0.88 -20.67 -7.78
C ALA A 33 1.95 -19.66 -8.25
N LEU A 34 1.57 -18.40 -8.51
CA LEU A 34 2.52 -17.35 -8.89
C LEU A 34 3.43 -16.94 -7.72
N TYR A 35 2.90 -16.94 -6.50
CA TYR A 35 3.68 -16.61 -5.30
C TYR A 35 4.74 -17.69 -4.99
N ASP A 36 4.41 -18.97 -5.13
CA ASP A 36 5.31 -20.09 -4.84
C ASP A 36 6.32 -20.33 -5.97
N GLY A 37 6.06 -19.80 -7.16
CA GLY A 37 6.96 -19.90 -8.30
C GLY A 37 8.30 -19.17 -8.10
N ASP A 38 9.25 -19.47 -8.99
CA ASP A 38 10.56 -18.83 -8.99
C ASP A 38 10.44 -17.33 -9.36
N GLY A 39 11.10 -16.50 -8.59
CA GLY A 39 11.11 -15.05 -8.79
C GLY A 39 9.85 -14.35 -8.28
N VAL A 40 9.59 -13.17 -8.83
CA VAL A 40 8.46 -12.32 -8.46
C VAL A 40 7.50 -12.24 -9.65
N GLN A 41 6.55 -13.16 -9.71
CA GLN A 41 5.57 -13.22 -10.79
C GLN A 41 4.26 -12.53 -10.40
N LEU A 42 3.85 -12.58 -9.13
CA LEU A 42 2.69 -11.87 -8.60
C LEU A 42 3.11 -10.48 -8.09
N THR A 43 2.42 -9.45 -8.53
CA THR A 43 2.70 -8.07 -8.11
C THR A 43 1.61 -7.53 -7.17
N GLN A 44 1.95 -6.51 -6.38
CA GLN A 44 0.98 -5.78 -5.56
C GLN A 44 -0.20 -5.25 -6.41
N ARG A 45 0.09 -4.76 -7.63
CA ARG A 45 -0.92 -4.22 -8.55
C ARG A 45 -1.91 -5.28 -9.02
N ASP A 46 -1.48 -6.53 -9.19
CA ASP A 46 -2.36 -7.62 -9.61
C ASP A 46 -3.41 -7.90 -8.52
N ILE A 47 -3.03 -7.80 -7.24
CA ILE A 47 -3.93 -7.97 -6.11
C ILE A 47 -4.87 -6.76 -5.96
N GLN A 48 -4.36 -5.54 -6.10
CA GLN A 48 -5.15 -4.32 -5.95
C GLN A 48 -6.19 -4.12 -7.06
N ASN A 49 -5.95 -4.66 -8.25
CA ASN A 49 -6.85 -4.53 -9.39
C ASN A 49 -7.90 -5.65 -9.50
N VAL A 50 -7.83 -6.67 -8.63
CA VAL A 50 -8.81 -7.75 -8.66
C VAL A 50 -10.19 -7.25 -8.22
N SER A 51 -11.22 -7.72 -8.88
CA SER A 51 -12.61 -7.46 -8.53
C SER A 51 -13.41 -8.74 -8.67
N PHE A 52 -14.38 -8.94 -7.79
CA PHE A 52 -15.24 -10.10 -7.78
C PHE A 52 -16.70 -9.70 -7.85
N ASP A 53 -17.48 -10.50 -8.55
CA ASP A 53 -18.91 -10.33 -8.59
C ASP A 53 -19.55 -10.64 -7.23
N LEU A 54 -20.69 -10.02 -6.98
CA LEU A 54 -21.46 -10.27 -5.76
C LEU A 54 -22.52 -11.35 -6.00
N THR A 55 -22.57 -12.34 -5.11
CA THR A 55 -23.59 -13.40 -5.12
C THR A 55 -24.23 -13.58 -3.74
N ARG A 56 -25.47 -14.10 -3.69
CA ARG A 56 -26.12 -14.41 -2.42
C ARG A 56 -25.52 -15.66 -1.80
N GLY A 57 -25.17 -15.58 -0.51
CA GLY A 57 -24.47 -16.68 0.17
C GLY A 57 -23.03 -16.87 -0.29
N GLY A 58 -22.43 -15.87 -0.95
CA GLY A 58 -21.02 -15.81 -1.33
C GLY A 58 -20.10 -15.72 -0.11
N TYR A 59 -18.81 -15.53 -0.34
CA TYR A 59 -17.84 -15.33 0.75
C TYR A 59 -18.06 -13.99 1.45
N VAL A 60 -17.82 -13.96 2.77
CA VAL A 60 -17.89 -12.73 3.56
C VAL A 60 -16.86 -11.73 3.04
N ILE A 61 -17.33 -10.60 2.52
CA ILE A 61 -16.51 -9.55 1.88
C ILE A 61 -15.29 -9.18 2.74
N ALA A 62 -15.52 -8.81 4.00
CA ALA A 62 -14.42 -8.41 4.90
C ALA A 62 -13.37 -9.51 5.14
N GLN A 63 -13.73 -10.79 5.00
CA GLN A 63 -12.78 -11.90 5.15
C GLN A 63 -11.93 -12.10 3.89
N VAL A 64 -12.54 -11.92 2.72
CA VAL A 64 -11.81 -11.93 1.45
C VAL A 64 -10.86 -10.74 1.38
N ASP A 65 -11.34 -9.53 1.70
CA ASP A 65 -10.51 -8.32 1.71
C ASP A 65 -9.32 -8.48 2.68
N ALA A 66 -9.55 -9.07 3.86
CA ALA A 66 -8.48 -9.36 4.81
C ALA A 66 -7.50 -10.43 4.30
N ALA A 67 -7.96 -11.40 3.51
CA ALA A 67 -7.09 -12.39 2.87
C ALA A 67 -6.24 -11.75 1.77
N LEU A 68 -6.83 -10.90 0.93
CA LEU A 68 -6.12 -10.14 -0.10
C LEU A 68 -5.07 -9.20 0.50
N ALA A 69 -5.39 -8.51 1.59
CA ALA A 69 -4.43 -7.64 2.29
C ALA A 69 -3.24 -8.43 2.87
N ARG A 70 -3.46 -9.66 3.36
CA ARG A 70 -2.37 -10.53 3.81
C ARG A 70 -1.51 -11.01 2.66
N LEU A 71 -2.13 -11.39 1.53
CA LEU A 71 -1.43 -11.80 0.32
C LEU A 71 -0.60 -10.65 -0.25
N GLU A 72 -1.18 -9.46 -0.34
CA GLU A 72 -0.49 -8.24 -0.77
C GLU A 72 0.77 -7.99 0.06
N ARG A 73 0.65 -8.07 1.38
CA ARG A 73 1.80 -7.92 2.27
C ARG A 73 2.88 -8.98 2.03
N ALA A 74 2.49 -10.25 1.88
CA ALA A 74 3.43 -11.33 1.61
C ALA A 74 4.17 -11.15 0.28
N VAL A 75 3.47 -10.67 -0.76
CA VAL A 75 4.04 -10.37 -2.07
C VAL A 75 5.06 -9.23 -1.98
N VAL A 76 4.72 -8.13 -1.31
CA VAL A 76 5.64 -7.01 -1.09
C VAL A 76 6.86 -7.48 -0.29
N ASP A 77 6.68 -8.32 0.72
CA ASP A 77 7.75 -8.89 1.51
C ASP A 77 8.69 -9.76 0.64
N LYS A 78 8.16 -10.62 -0.22
CA LYS A 78 8.94 -11.44 -1.15
C LYS A 78 9.70 -10.58 -2.16
N GLN A 79 9.04 -9.60 -2.76
CA GLN A 79 9.66 -8.66 -3.71
C GLN A 79 10.84 -7.92 -3.05
N THR A 80 10.62 -7.38 -1.87
CA THR A 80 11.63 -6.64 -1.10
C THR A 80 12.83 -7.54 -0.75
N ALA A 81 12.57 -8.78 -0.30
CA ALA A 81 13.63 -9.74 -0.01
C ALA A 81 14.46 -10.07 -1.25
N CYS A 82 13.80 -10.23 -2.40
CA CYS A 82 14.45 -10.49 -3.68
C CYS A 82 15.32 -9.30 -4.12
N GLU A 83 14.81 -8.07 -4.08
CA GLU A 83 15.55 -6.87 -4.44
C GLU A 83 16.78 -6.66 -3.53
N ILE A 84 16.64 -6.86 -2.21
CA ILE A 84 17.76 -6.77 -1.27
C ILE A 84 18.80 -7.86 -1.55
N SER A 85 18.36 -9.06 -1.93
CA SER A 85 19.27 -10.15 -2.28
C SER A 85 20.06 -9.86 -3.56
N GLN A 86 19.45 -9.25 -4.54
CA GLN A 86 20.05 -8.92 -5.85
C GLN A 86 20.99 -7.71 -5.80
N HIS A 87 20.58 -6.66 -5.10
CA HIS A 87 21.27 -5.35 -5.15
C HIS A 87 22.05 -5.02 -3.87
N GLY A 88 21.81 -5.75 -2.79
CA GLY A 88 22.39 -5.49 -1.48
C GLY A 88 21.66 -4.40 -0.68
N ARG A 89 21.86 -4.41 0.63
CA ARG A 89 21.17 -3.49 1.56
C ARG A 89 21.54 -2.02 1.36
N VAL A 90 22.79 -1.75 0.99
CA VAL A 90 23.27 -0.36 0.78
C VAL A 90 22.53 0.26 -0.40
N ALA A 91 22.47 -0.44 -1.52
CA ALA A 91 21.73 0.02 -2.69
C ALA A 91 20.22 0.15 -2.40
N TRP A 92 19.63 -0.80 -1.68
CA TRP A 92 18.24 -0.73 -1.24
C TRP A 92 17.95 0.52 -0.39
N LYS A 93 18.83 0.82 0.58
CA LYS A 93 18.69 2.01 1.41
C LYS A 93 18.78 3.30 0.57
N ALA A 94 19.80 3.40 -0.29
CA ALA A 94 19.95 4.54 -1.19
C ALA A 94 18.71 4.75 -2.07
N GLN A 95 18.18 3.69 -2.69
CA GLN A 95 16.95 3.78 -3.49
C GLN A 95 15.72 4.19 -2.66
N THR A 96 15.66 3.80 -1.39
CA THR A 96 14.58 4.21 -0.49
C THR A 96 14.68 5.69 -0.14
N GLU A 97 15.90 6.19 0.10
CA GLU A 97 16.18 7.61 0.32
C GLU A 97 15.89 8.43 -0.95
N ASP A 98 16.27 7.96 -2.13
CA ASP A 98 15.94 8.60 -3.41
C ASP A 98 14.42 8.73 -3.61
N LEU A 99 13.68 7.65 -3.36
CA LEU A 99 12.22 7.68 -3.44
C LEU A 99 11.61 8.66 -2.43
N TYR A 100 12.15 8.70 -1.20
CA TYR A 100 11.74 9.70 -0.21
C TYR A 100 11.97 11.12 -0.73
N HIS A 101 13.16 11.43 -1.25
CA HIS A 101 13.48 12.76 -1.74
C HIS A 101 12.60 13.18 -2.93
N ASP A 102 12.21 12.25 -3.80
CA ASP A 102 11.27 12.53 -4.88
C ASP A 102 9.88 12.90 -4.36
N VAL A 103 9.38 12.15 -3.37
CA VAL A 103 8.10 12.44 -2.71
C VAL A 103 8.18 13.76 -1.94
N ALA A 104 9.23 13.98 -1.15
CA ALA A 104 9.44 15.21 -0.37
C ALA A 104 9.54 16.45 -1.26
N ARG A 105 10.24 16.37 -2.38
CA ARG A 105 10.32 17.45 -3.38
C ARG A 105 8.96 17.82 -3.93
N HIS A 106 8.10 16.83 -4.18
CA HIS A 106 6.73 17.07 -4.65
C HIS A 106 5.89 17.75 -3.58
N VAL A 107 5.99 17.30 -2.33
CA VAL A 107 5.28 17.85 -1.17
C VAL A 107 5.80 19.23 -0.78
N GLY A 108 7.06 19.55 -1.05
CA GLY A 108 7.67 20.87 -0.81
C GLY A 108 7.08 22.05 -1.62
N ARG A 109 6.18 21.76 -2.58
CA ARG A 109 5.43 22.84 -3.27
C ARG A 109 4.47 23.52 -2.32
N ALA A 110 4.04 24.75 -2.66
CA ALA A 110 3.12 25.51 -1.84
C ALA A 110 1.80 24.75 -1.60
N ASN A 111 1.25 24.86 -0.40
CA ASN A 111 -0.05 24.28 -0.05
C ASN A 111 -1.14 24.81 -1.00
N GLY A 112 -1.96 23.91 -1.51
CA GLY A 112 -2.97 24.22 -2.50
C GLY A 112 -2.46 24.22 -3.95
N GLU A 113 -1.15 24.02 -4.20
CA GLU A 113 -0.50 24.03 -5.51
C GLU A 113 0.30 22.76 -5.82
N ARG A 114 0.24 21.76 -4.94
CA ARG A 114 1.03 20.51 -5.07
C ARG A 114 0.63 19.66 -6.26
N PHE A 115 -0.65 19.69 -6.62
CA PHE A 115 -1.21 18.98 -7.75
C PHE A 115 -2.02 19.92 -8.65
N SER A 116 -2.27 19.52 -9.87
CA SER A 116 -3.13 20.25 -10.79
C SER A 116 -4.56 20.36 -10.24
N SER A 117 -5.22 21.44 -10.57
CA SER A 117 -6.66 21.61 -10.27
C SER A 117 -7.49 20.57 -11.02
N GLY A 118 -8.56 20.10 -10.40
CA GLY A 118 -9.52 19.22 -11.05
C GLY A 118 -10.14 19.85 -12.31
N LYS A 119 -10.56 19.01 -13.24
CA LYS A 119 -11.20 19.43 -14.49
C LYS A 119 -12.62 19.99 -14.23
N PRO A 120 -13.12 20.93 -15.04
CA PRO A 120 -14.49 21.42 -14.93
C PRO A 120 -15.50 20.26 -14.94
N HIS A 121 -16.48 20.32 -14.05
CA HIS A 121 -17.56 19.34 -13.89
C HIS A 121 -17.14 17.90 -13.46
N VAL A 122 -15.87 17.66 -13.23
CA VAL A 122 -15.35 16.38 -12.72
C VAL A 122 -15.14 16.48 -11.21
N PRO A 123 -15.38 15.40 -10.43
CA PRO A 123 -15.01 15.33 -9.02
C PRO A 123 -13.52 15.61 -8.83
N SER A 124 -13.16 16.15 -7.67
CA SER A 124 -11.79 16.48 -7.29
C SER A 124 -11.64 16.36 -5.78
N TYR A 125 -10.42 16.15 -5.27
CA TYR A 125 -10.17 15.97 -3.85
C TYR A 125 -9.90 17.30 -3.12
N ASP A 126 -10.35 17.39 -1.87
CA ASP A 126 -10.10 18.55 -1.01
C ASP A 126 -8.59 18.77 -0.82
N ARG A 127 -8.10 19.94 -1.25
CA ARG A 127 -6.67 20.29 -1.25
C ARG A 127 -6.08 20.25 0.15
N LYS A 128 -6.77 20.79 1.15
CA LYS A 128 -6.25 20.85 2.52
C LYS A 128 -6.10 19.47 3.14
N GLN A 129 -7.03 18.54 2.84
CA GLN A 129 -6.96 17.18 3.36
C GLN A 129 -5.81 16.41 2.71
N VAL A 130 -5.65 16.55 1.39
CA VAL A 130 -4.55 15.93 0.65
C VAL A 130 -3.20 16.48 1.12
N ASP A 131 -3.04 17.80 1.18
CA ASP A 131 -1.80 18.43 1.62
C ASP A 131 -1.42 17.99 3.04
N LYS A 132 -2.38 17.99 3.98
CA LYS A 132 -2.16 17.54 5.36
C LYS A 132 -1.73 16.09 5.47
N LEU A 133 -2.29 15.19 4.63
CA LEU A 133 -1.87 13.79 4.62
C LEU A 133 -0.47 13.66 4.05
N ALA A 134 -0.18 14.35 2.94
CA ALA A 134 1.12 14.34 2.28
C ALA A 134 2.24 14.82 3.22
N ASP A 135 2.04 15.93 3.95
CA ASP A 135 2.97 16.42 4.96
C ASP A 135 3.27 15.34 6.01
N ARG A 136 2.23 14.75 6.59
CA ARG A 136 2.39 13.72 7.62
C ARG A 136 3.11 12.46 7.14
N ILE A 137 2.91 12.07 5.87
CA ILE A 137 3.61 10.93 5.28
C ILE A 137 5.11 11.25 5.19
N VAL A 138 5.46 12.44 4.67
CA VAL A 138 6.85 12.87 4.51
C VAL A 138 7.52 12.98 5.87
N ASP A 139 6.93 13.67 6.83
CA ASP A 139 7.48 13.85 8.18
C ASP A 139 7.72 12.49 8.86
N LYS A 140 6.76 11.57 8.78
CA LYS A 140 6.91 10.23 9.35
C LYS A 140 8.06 9.46 8.69
N CYS A 141 8.13 9.48 7.37
CA CYS A 141 9.20 8.80 6.64
C CYS A 141 10.57 9.40 6.96
N ALA A 142 10.68 10.74 7.05
CA ALA A 142 11.89 11.42 7.45
C ALA A 142 12.36 11.02 8.85
N ALA A 143 11.45 11.00 9.83
CA ALA A 143 11.74 10.58 11.19
C ALA A 143 12.19 9.10 11.28
N GLU A 144 11.57 8.24 10.48
CA GLU A 144 11.94 6.83 10.42
C GLU A 144 13.30 6.62 9.72
N LEU A 145 13.61 7.38 8.68
CA LEU A 145 14.90 7.34 7.98
C LEU A 145 16.01 8.07 8.75
N GLY A 146 15.66 8.93 9.71
CA GLY A 146 16.60 9.75 10.48
C GLY A 146 17.23 10.86 9.63
N ILE A 147 16.47 11.44 8.70
CA ILE A 147 16.89 12.51 7.78
C ILE A 147 16.05 13.78 8.01
N ASP A 148 16.47 14.87 7.38
CA ASP A 148 15.83 16.20 7.43
C ASP A 148 15.61 16.77 8.84
N GLY A 149 16.33 16.23 9.85
CA GLY A 149 16.30 16.72 11.22
C GLY A 149 14.98 16.48 11.97
N ILE A 150 14.06 15.69 11.40
CA ILE A 150 12.78 15.34 12.03
C ILE A 150 13.03 14.16 12.98
N SER A 151 12.64 14.33 14.25
CA SER A 151 12.76 13.30 15.27
C SER A 151 11.48 12.45 15.36
N LYS A 152 11.58 11.28 16.00
CA LYS A 152 10.38 10.44 16.27
C LYS A 152 9.40 11.11 17.22
N GLU A 153 9.88 12.02 18.08
CA GLU A 153 9.05 12.81 18.97
C GLU A 153 8.16 13.81 18.21
N ASP A 154 8.69 14.40 17.13
CA ASP A 154 7.96 15.36 16.29
C ASP A 154 6.77 14.72 15.57
N VAL A 155 6.88 13.42 15.28
CA VAL A 155 5.83 12.63 14.62
C VAL A 155 5.02 11.76 15.58
N LYS A 156 5.12 12.02 16.88
CA LYS A 156 4.32 11.33 17.88
C LYS A 156 2.83 11.49 17.59
N GLY A 157 2.12 10.37 17.44
CA GLY A 157 0.72 10.35 17.01
C GLY A 157 0.50 10.12 15.51
N PHE A 158 1.57 9.92 14.73
CA PHE A 158 1.47 9.50 13.32
C PHE A 158 1.48 7.97 13.16
N ASP A 159 1.33 7.22 14.26
CA ASP A 159 1.32 5.74 14.25
C ASP A 159 0.23 5.18 13.32
N LYS A 160 -0.87 5.92 13.15
CA LYS A 160 -1.97 5.57 12.26
C LYS A 160 -1.67 5.77 10.77
N ILE A 161 -0.54 6.43 10.43
CA ILE A 161 -0.12 6.60 9.04
C ILE A 161 0.66 5.35 8.64
N THR A 162 -0.07 4.33 8.27
CA THR A 162 0.47 3.08 7.73
C THR A 162 0.28 3.06 6.21
N ALA A 163 0.99 2.18 5.51
CA ALA A 163 0.79 1.98 4.08
C ALA A 163 -0.68 1.69 3.75
N GLU A 164 -1.33 0.85 4.55
CA GLU A 164 -2.76 0.52 4.41
C GLU A 164 -3.66 1.74 4.63
N ALA A 165 -3.38 2.57 5.65
CA ALA A 165 -4.15 3.79 5.90
C ALA A 165 -3.98 4.82 4.78
N VAL A 166 -2.80 4.90 4.17
CA VAL A 166 -2.53 5.77 3.00
C VAL A 166 -3.26 5.25 1.77
N ALA A 167 -3.19 3.94 1.49
CA ALA A 167 -3.88 3.31 0.36
C ALA A 167 -5.40 3.46 0.42
N ASN A 168 -5.97 3.42 1.63
CA ASN A 168 -7.42 3.53 1.88
C ASN A 168 -7.87 4.95 2.26
N SER A 169 -7.07 5.96 1.95
CA SER A 169 -7.40 7.34 2.30
C SER A 169 -8.60 7.85 1.50
N VAL A 170 -9.57 8.42 2.21
CA VAL A 170 -10.78 9.01 1.62
C VAL A 170 -10.78 10.52 1.85
N PHE A 171 -10.99 11.28 0.78
CA PHE A 171 -11.04 12.73 0.82
C PHE A 171 -12.44 13.25 0.51
N THR A 172 -12.79 14.39 1.11
CA THR A 172 -14.00 15.10 0.76
C THR A 172 -13.95 15.49 -0.70
N GLN A 173 -14.98 15.12 -1.44
CA GLN A 173 -15.09 15.50 -2.85
C GLN A 173 -15.42 16.98 -3.00
N ARG A 174 -14.75 17.62 -3.95
CA ARG A 174 -14.98 18.99 -4.43
C ARG A 174 -15.41 18.94 -5.89
N LYS A 175 -15.81 20.07 -6.45
CA LYS A 175 -16.19 20.18 -7.86
C LYS A 175 -15.13 20.94 -8.64
N GLY A 176 -14.61 20.31 -9.68
CA GLY A 176 -13.73 20.93 -10.65
C GLY A 176 -12.50 21.57 -10.02
N LYS A 177 -12.24 22.82 -10.38
CA LYS A 177 -11.03 23.56 -9.96
C LYS A 177 -10.93 23.85 -8.46
N LYS A 178 -11.98 23.54 -7.67
CA LYS A 178 -11.96 23.76 -6.19
C LYS A 178 -11.14 22.72 -5.44
N GLY A 179 -10.78 21.60 -6.08
CA GLY A 179 -9.95 20.55 -5.53
C GLY A 179 -8.78 20.21 -6.45
N TYR A 180 -8.01 19.18 -6.06
CA TYR A 180 -6.96 18.57 -6.86
C TYR A 180 -7.51 17.50 -7.81
N ASP A 181 -6.86 17.30 -8.93
CA ASP A 181 -7.14 16.19 -9.86
C ASP A 181 -6.95 14.85 -9.15
N GLU A 182 -8.02 14.03 -9.09
CA GLU A 182 -8.03 12.77 -8.35
C GLU A 182 -6.94 11.81 -8.84
N ARG A 183 -6.74 11.70 -10.16
CA ARG A 183 -5.75 10.77 -10.74
C ARG A 183 -4.32 11.11 -10.33
N GLN A 184 -3.99 12.42 -10.23
CA GLN A 184 -2.65 12.82 -9.81
C GLN A 184 -2.42 12.53 -8.33
N VAL A 185 -3.43 12.78 -7.50
CA VAL A 185 -3.36 12.46 -6.07
C VAL A 185 -3.26 10.95 -5.85
N ASP A 186 -4.07 10.16 -6.53
CA ASP A 186 -4.05 8.70 -6.41
C ASP A 186 -2.71 8.11 -6.85
N TYR A 187 -2.15 8.61 -7.97
CA TYR A 187 -0.81 8.21 -8.42
C TYR A 187 0.27 8.53 -7.39
N PHE A 188 0.22 9.73 -6.80
CA PHE A 188 1.14 10.14 -5.75
C PHE A 188 1.00 9.28 -4.50
N LEU A 189 -0.22 9.02 -4.03
CA LEU A 189 -0.48 8.18 -2.86
C LEU A 189 0.01 6.74 -3.08
N ASN A 190 -0.19 6.18 -4.27
CA ASN A 190 0.37 4.87 -4.63
C ASN A 190 1.90 4.83 -4.53
N SER A 191 2.58 5.92 -4.90
CA SER A 191 4.03 6.04 -4.70
C SER A 191 4.39 6.14 -3.22
N CYS A 192 3.59 6.88 -2.44
CA CYS A 192 3.78 7.00 -0.99
C CYS A 192 3.56 5.69 -0.22
N VAL A 193 2.69 4.80 -0.70
CA VAL A 193 2.44 3.50 -0.05
C VAL A 193 3.70 2.64 -0.02
N GLN A 194 4.58 2.77 -1.00
CA GLN A 194 5.82 1.98 -1.05
C GLN A 194 6.84 2.38 0.01
N LEU A 195 6.90 3.65 0.42
CA LEU A 195 7.88 4.15 1.38
C LEU A 195 7.81 3.48 2.76
N PRO A 196 6.67 3.42 3.46
CA PRO A 196 6.56 2.74 4.74
C PRO A 196 6.93 1.25 4.68
N TYR A 197 6.59 0.57 3.59
CA TYR A 197 7.00 -0.83 3.39
C TYR A 197 8.52 -0.94 3.29
N ARG A 198 9.16 -0.11 2.46
CA ARG A 198 10.62 -0.10 2.28
C ARG A 198 11.35 0.24 3.56
N ILE A 199 10.86 1.22 4.31
CA ILE A 199 11.45 1.66 5.57
C ILE A 199 11.33 0.56 6.63
N LEU A 200 10.15 -0.04 6.80
CA LEU A 200 9.92 -1.14 7.75
C LEU A 200 10.91 -2.29 7.54
N TRP A 201 11.19 -2.65 6.29
CA TRP A 201 12.15 -3.68 5.93
C TRP A 201 13.60 -3.30 6.22
N SER A 202 13.92 -2.02 6.19
CA SER A 202 15.26 -1.54 6.56
C SER A 202 15.60 -1.83 8.02
N TYR A 203 14.59 -1.93 8.90
CA TYR A 203 14.76 -2.09 10.35
C TYR A 203 14.45 -3.52 10.87
N LEU A 204 13.58 -4.30 10.23
CA LEU A 204 13.00 -5.51 10.82
C LEU A 204 13.80 -6.81 10.64
N ARG A 205 14.91 -6.86 9.91
CA ARG A 205 15.77 -8.04 9.85
C ARG A 205 17.22 -7.72 10.19
N PRO A 206 17.64 -7.85 11.47
CA PRO A 206 19.04 -8.08 11.75
C PRO A 206 19.46 -9.39 11.08
N HIS A 207 20.63 -9.36 10.49
CA HIS A 207 21.32 -10.49 9.89
C HIS A 207 21.11 -11.77 10.72
N ARG A 208 20.40 -12.74 10.15
CA ARG A 208 20.62 -14.13 10.56
C ARG A 208 21.87 -14.59 9.80
N PRO A 209 23.02 -14.85 10.46
CA PRO A 209 24.15 -15.44 9.78
C PRO A 209 23.68 -16.79 9.22
N GLN A 210 23.90 -17.01 7.94
CA GLN A 210 23.78 -18.35 7.37
C GLN A 210 24.76 -19.23 8.14
N ARG A 211 24.22 -20.18 8.90
CA ARG A 211 25.03 -21.28 9.44
C ARG A 211 25.39 -22.15 8.23
N GLY A 212 26.71 -22.16 7.94
CA GLY A 212 27.32 -23.11 7.06
C GLY A 212 27.15 -24.53 7.56
#